data_877c11d2457910e14225cd0752194998
#
_entry.id   877c11d2457910e14225cd0752194998
#
_cell.length_a   1.000
_cell.length_b   1.000
_cell.length_c   1.000
_cell.angle_alpha   90.00
_cell.angle_beta   90.00
_cell.angle_gamma   90.00
#
_symmetry.space_group_name_H-M   'P 1'
#
loop_
_entity.id
_entity.type
_entity.pdbx_description
1 polymer ?
#
loop_
_entity_poly.entity_id
_entity_poly.type
_entity_poly.pdbx_seq_one_letter_code
_entity_poly.pdbx_strand_id
1 'polypeptide(L)'
;VAALFNDAVDGTSNFDIERTIQRSVSSVEKVTTVDLLPSSLDLIEVQEELSALRVGADDTLAAVNILGTAITPVADSYDFILIDCPPNVGPITLNGLAMADGYIIPTIPDVLSTYAIPQIQRRVSEFSDEIGRHIVELGVVITKFRLNSTVHQTTVLKLRRDRTIQNVLPDYLPESNSIAGAAEFQPHATLKAKYGTHGQFDRFRGLARTVMIEAEDKLR
;
A
#
# COMPACT_ATOMS: atom_id res chain seq x y z
N VAL A 1 14.59 -3.77 -2.93
CA VAL A 1 13.63 -4.91 -2.89
C VAL A 1 13.84 -5.86 -4.06
N ALA A 2 14.13 -5.39 -5.30
CA ALA A 2 14.37 -6.28 -6.44
C ALA A 2 15.48 -7.29 -6.17
N ALA A 3 16.61 -6.89 -5.59
CA ALA A 3 17.71 -7.79 -5.24
C ALA A 3 17.28 -8.94 -4.30
N LEU A 4 16.35 -8.71 -3.39
CA LEU A 4 15.79 -9.75 -2.50
C LEU A 4 15.06 -10.84 -3.32
N PHE A 5 14.24 -10.42 -4.26
CA PHE A 5 13.50 -11.36 -5.08
C PHE A 5 14.39 -12.06 -6.13
N ASN A 6 15.40 -11.38 -6.66
CA ASN A 6 16.43 -12.01 -7.51
C ASN A 6 17.17 -13.11 -6.74
N ASP A 7 17.60 -12.84 -5.50
CA ASP A 7 18.23 -13.85 -4.66
C ASP A 7 17.34 -15.09 -4.48
N ALA A 8 16.02 -14.89 -4.31
CA ALA A 8 15.08 -16.00 -4.16
C ALA A 8 14.90 -16.80 -5.46
N VAL A 9 14.95 -16.14 -6.63
CA VAL A 9 14.89 -16.80 -7.95
C VAL A 9 16.17 -17.57 -8.24
N ASP A 10 17.33 -16.94 -7.99
CA ASP A 10 18.66 -17.46 -8.33
C ASP A 10 19.22 -18.45 -7.28
N GLY A 11 18.55 -18.55 -6.11
CA GLY A 11 19.05 -19.34 -4.97
C GLY A 11 20.33 -18.74 -4.35
N THR A 12 20.48 -17.42 -4.43
CA THR A 12 21.59 -16.66 -3.85
C THR A 12 21.17 -15.95 -2.56
N SER A 13 22.10 -15.29 -1.86
CA SER A 13 21.85 -14.57 -0.61
C SER A 13 22.75 -13.34 -0.51
N ASN A 14 22.54 -12.39 -1.42
CA ASN A 14 23.31 -11.14 -1.47
C ASN A 14 22.57 -9.97 -0.83
N PHE A 15 21.24 -10.09 -0.67
CA PHE A 15 20.42 -9.06 -0.07
C PHE A 15 20.70 -8.90 1.42
N ASP A 16 20.96 -7.67 1.82
CA ASP A 16 21.16 -7.27 3.22
C ASP A 16 20.18 -6.13 3.53
N ILE A 17 19.21 -6.39 4.42
CA ILE A 17 18.16 -5.44 4.75
C ILE A 17 18.72 -4.19 5.44
N GLU A 18 19.67 -4.36 6.37
CA GLU A 18 20.24 -3.24 7.14
C GLU A 18 21.01 -2.28 6.24
N ARG A 19 21.68 -2.79 5.21
CA ARG A 19 22.39 -1.98 4.22
C ARG A 19 21.44 -1.36 3.18
N THR A 20 20.28 -1.96 2.95
CA THR A 20 19.34 -1.51 1.93
C THR A 20 18.40 -0.43 2.46
N ILE A 21 18.02 -0.49 3.73
CA ILE A 21 17.16 0.53 4.35
C ILE A 21 17.87 1.90 4.35
N GLN A 22 17.19 2.88 3.78
CA GLN A 22 17.58 4.28 3.83
C GLN A 22 16.89 4.94 5.02
N ARG A 23 17.70 5.50 5.93
CA ARG A 23 17.20 6.08 7.17
C ARG A 23 16.85 7.57 7.00
N SER A 24 15.79 8.02 7.70
CA SER A 24 15.40 9.44 7.78
C SER A 24 15.20 10.09 6.41
N VAL A 25 14.51 9.42 5.48
CA VAL A 25 14.37 9.85 4.08
C VAL A 25 13.38 10.97 3.85
N SER A 26 12.69 11.44 4.87
CA SER A 26 11.71 12.52 4.71
C SER A 26 12.35 13.82 4.22
N SER A 27 11.73 14.46 3.22
CA SER A 27 12.09 15.84 2.81
C SER A 27 11.60 16.91 3.79
N VAL A 28 10.92 16.52 4.88
CA VAL A 28 10.44 17.43 5.92
C VAL A 28 11.36 17.37 7.12
N GLU A 29 12.03 18.47 7.45
CA GLU A 29 13.08 18.56 8.47
C GLU A 29 12.67 17.98 9.84
N LYS A 30 11.42 18.18 10.24
CA LYS A 30 10.92 17.71 11.55
C LYS A 30 10.46 16.25 11.54
N VAL A 31 10.48 15.57 10.41
CA VAL A 31 10.08 14.17 10.27
C VAL A 31 11.32 13.33 10.05
N THR A 32 11.89 12.80 11.11
CA THR A 32 13.13 12.02 11.10
C THR A 32 12.92 10.52 11.30
N THR A 33 11.69 10.09 11.50
CA THR A 33 11.32 8.71 11.84
C THR A 33 10.81 7.90 10.64
N VAL A 34 10.94 8.42 9.42
CA VAL A 34 10.54 7.72 8.20
C VAL A 34 11.77 7.15 7.52
N ASP A 35 11.80 5.83 7.45
CA ASP A 35 12.80 5.08 6.71
C ASP A 35 12.19 4.50 5.43
N LEU A 36 12.99 4.17 4.46
CA LEU A 36 12.56 3.62 3.17
C LEU A 36 13.34 2.36 2.84
N LEU A 37 12.63 1.29 2.57
CA LEU A 37 13.17 0.13 1.86
C LEU A 37 12.87 0.31 0.36
N PRO A 38 13.84 0.82 -0.42
CA PRO A 38 13.59 1.19 -1.81
C PRO A 38 13.44 -0.03 -2.72
N SER A 39 12.68 0.14 -3.78
CA SER A 39 12.60 -0.80 -4.90
C SER A 39 13.14 -0.16 -6.17
N SER A 40 13.26 -0.94 -7.23
CA SER A 40 13.67 -0.49 -8.58
C SER A 40 12.70 -1.03 -9.63
N LEU A 41 12.81 -0.52 -10.85
CA LEU A 41 12.01 -0.98 -11.99
C LEU A 41 12.30 -2.44 -12.38
N ASP A 42 13.46 -2.97 -12.02
CA ASP A 42 13.84 -4.38 -12.23
C ASP A 42 12.86 -5.36 -11.55
N LEU A 43 12.09 -4.88 -10.57
CA LEU A 43 11.05 -5.68 -9.92
C LEU A 43 9.96 -6.17 -10.91
N ILE A 44 9.79 -5.47 -12.04
CA ILE A 44 8.83 -5.87 -13.08
C ILE A 44 9.29 -7.18 -13.76
N GLU A 45 10.58 -7.29 -14.08
CA GLU A 45 11.16 -8.48 -14.70
C GLU A 45 11.11 -9.68 -13.76
N VAL A 46 11.47 -9.47 -12.51
CA VAL A 46 11.42 -10.50 -11.45
C VAL A 46 10.01 -11.05 -11.21
N GLN A 47 8.97 -10.23 -11.42
CA GLN A 47 7.58 -10.67 -11.23
C GLN A 47 7.20 -11.84 -12.16
N GLU A 48 7.70 -11.84 -13.39
CA GLU A 48 7.44 -12.93 -14.36
C GLU A 48 8.13 -14.22 -13.89
N GLU A 49 9.37 -14.13 -13.44
CA GLU A 49 10.14 -15.27 -12.94
C GLU A 49 9.55 -15.86 -11.66
N LEU A 50 9.13 -15.02 -10.71
CA LEU A 50 8.41 -15.45 -9.50
C LEU A 50 7.09 -16.15 -9.82
N SER A 51 6.40 -15.73 -10.88
CA SER A 51 5.18 -16.39 -11.33
C SER A 51 5.43 -17.81 -11.81
N ALA A 52 6.58 -18.06 -12.41
CA ALA A 52 7.00 -19.40 -12.86
C ALA A 52 7.36 -20.33 -11.70
N LEU A 53 7.97 -19.81 -10.63
CA LEU A 53 8.32 -20.57 -9.42
C LEU A 53 7.07 -21.11 -8.67
N ARG A 54 5.93 -20.44 -8.76
CA ARG A 54 4.68 -20.82 -8.09
C ARG A 54 3.97 -22.05 -8.68
N VAL A 55 4.50 -22.66 -9.70
CA VAL A 55 3.85 -23.80 -10.39
C VAL A 55 4.04 -25.14 -9.62
N GLY A 56 4.90 -25.18 -8.58
CA GLY A 56 5.08 -26.35 -7.71
C GLY A 56 4.28 -26.21 -6.40
N ALA A 57 3.37 -27.14 -6.10
CA ALA A 57 2.41 -27.04 -4.99
C ALA A 57 3.02 -26.90 -3.57
N ASP A 58 4.23 -27.38 -3.33
CA ASP A 58 4.89 -27.32 -2.01
C ASP A 58 5.65 -25.99 -1.76
N ASP A 59 5.95 -25.20 -2.80
CA ASP A 59 6.75 -23.97 -2.71
C ASP A 59 5.93 -22.67 -2.67
N THR A 60 4.60 -22.77 -2.77
CA THR A 60 3.74 -21.56 -2.88
C THR A 60 3.85 -20.64 -1.65
N LEU A 61 3.87 -21.21 -0.44
CA LEU A 61 4.00 -20.43 0.79
C LEU A 61 5.39 -19.80 0.92
N ALA A 62 6.44 -20.52 0.53
CA ALA A 62 7.79 -19.96 0.52
C ALA A 62 7.91 -18.79 -0.44
N ALA A 63 7.35 -18.90 -1.65
CA ALA A 63 7.40 -17.86 -2.68
C ALA A 63 6.61 -16.58 -2.31
N VAL A 64 5.60 -16.66 -1.44
CA VAL A 64 4.85 -15.47 -0.98
C VAL A 64 5.34 -14.89 0.35
N ASN A 65 6.30 -15.52 1.02
CA ASN A 65 6.84 -15.08 2.30
C ASN A 65 8.27 -14.53 2.24
N ILE A 66 8.79 -14.31 1.05
CA ILE A 66 10.16 -13.80 0.82
C ILE A 66 10.36 -12.45 1.51
N LEU A 67 9.44 -11.51 1.28
CA LEU A 67 9.50 -10.16 1.85
C LEU A 67 9.33 -10.21 3.38
N GLY A 68 8.37 -10.97 3.89
CA GLY A 68 8.13 -11.12 5.32
C GLY A 68 9.35 -11.66 6.06
N THR A 69 9.99 -12.69 5.52
CA THR A 69 11.22 -13.26 6.09
C THR A 69 12.35 -12.23 6.14
N ALA A 70 12.52 -11.45 5.08
CA ALA A 70 13.58 -10.45 5.00
C ALA A 70 13.37 -9.26 5.94
N ILE A 71 12.10 -8.87 6.22
CA ILE A 71 11.77 -7.72 7.08
C ILE A 71 11.73 -8.11 8.56
N THR A 72 11.47 -9.36 8.91
CA THR A 72 11.36 -9.84 10.30
C THR A 72 12.47 -9.31 11.23
N PRO A 73 13.76 -9.29 10.88
CA PRO A 73 14.81 -8.83 11.78
C PRO A 73 14.71 -7.37 12.22
N VAL A 74 14.01 -6.55 11.44
CA VAL A 74 13.90 -5.10 11.66
C VAL A 74 12.47 -4.65 12.00
N ALA A 75 11.47 -5.52 11.86
CA ALA A 75 10.05 -5.18 11.97
C ALA A 75 9.71 -4.51 13.32
N ASP A 76 10.21 -5.05 14.42
CA ASP A 76 9.97 -4.56 15.79
C ASP A 76 10.53 -3.14 16.06
N SER A 77 11.32 -2.62 15.14
CA SER A 77 11.85 -1.25 15.23
C SER A 77 10.88 -0.19 14.71
N TYR A 78 9.75 -0.59 14.16
CA TYR A 78 8.78 0.29 13.53
C TYR A 78 7.39 0.14 14.15
N ASP A 79 6.73 1.27 14.41
CA ASP A 79 5.31 1.29 14.81
C ASP A 79 4.39 0.91 13.64
N PHE A 80 4.78 1.30 12.41
CA PHE A 80 4.04 1.02 11.17
C PHE A 80 4.99 0.69 10.02
N ILE A 81 4.62 -0.31 9.24
CA ILE A 81 5.25 -0.65 7.96
C ILE A 81 4.20 -0.47 6.87
N LEU A 82 4.40 0.50 5.98
CA LEU A 82 3.52 0.77 4.85
C LEU A 82 4.13 0.16 3.58
N ILE A 83 3.38 -0.71 2.92
CA ILE A 83 3.83 -1.40 1.71
C ILE A 83 3.06 -0.80 0.51
N ASP A 84 3.78 -0.08 -0.34
CA ASP A 84 3.24 0.41 -1.60
C ASP A 84 3.30 -0.71 -2.65
N CYS A 85 2.13 -1.14 -3.09
CA CYS A 85 1.98 -2.26 -4.01
C CYS A 85 1.65 -1.80 -5.43
N PRO A 86 2.13 -2.51 -6.47
CA PRO A 86 1.72 -2.25 -7.85
C PRO A 86 0.21 -2.50 -8.03
N PRO A 87 -0.42 -1.91 -9.07
CA PRO A 87 -1.88 -1.97 -9.28
C PRO A 87 -2.35 -3.33 -9.84
N ASN A 88 -1.79 -4.42 -9.32
CA ASN A 88 -2.19 -5.78 -9.64
C ASN A 88 -2.01 -6.68 -8.40
N VAL A 89 -2.70 -7.79 -8.34
CA VAL A 89 -2.57 -8.78 -7.25
C VAL A 89 -1.66 -9.93 -7.73
N GLY A 90 -0.47 -9.56 -8.21
CA GLY A 90 0.59 -10.49 -8.65
C GLY A 90 1.50 -10.92 -7.50
N PRO A 91 2.56 -11.74 -7.80
CA PRO A 91 3.45 -12.32 -6.79
C PRO A 91 4.06 -11.30 -5.82
N ILE A 92 4.44 -10.12 -6.31
CA ILE A 92 5.01 -9.04 -5.49
C ILE A 92 3.98 -8.50 -4.49
N THR A 93 2.76 -8.19 -4.97
CA THR A 93 1.67 -7.75 -4.11
C THR A 93 1.28 -8.81 -3.08
N LEU A 94 1.27 -10.08 -3.48
CA LEU A 94 0.98 -11.19 -2.57
C LEU A 94 2.06 -11.35 -1.48
N ASN A 95 3.33 -11.06 -1.77
CA ASN A 95 4.38 -10.99 -0.75
C ASN A 95 4.12 -9.85 0.26
N GLY A 96 3.68 -8.68 -0.20
CA GLY A 96 3.27 -7.60 0.68
C GLY A 96 2.07 -7.97 1.54
N LEU A 97 1.05 -8.57 0.95
CA LEU A 97 -0.17 -9.00 1.64
C LEU A 97 0.10 -10.13 2.66
N ALA A 98 1.01 -11.08 2.34
CA ALA A 98 1.33 -12.20 3.23
C ALA A 98 1.89 -11.75 4.58
N MET A 99 2.60 -10.62 4.63
CA MET A 99 3.12 -10.06 5.87
C MET A 99 2.23 -8.96 6.49
N ALA A 100 1.28 -8.42 5.74
CA ALA A 100 0.44 -7.31 6.20
C ALA A 100 -0.65 -7.77 7.19
N ASP A 101 -0.94 -6.97 8.20
CA ASP A 101 -2.08 -7.19 9.11
C ASP A 101 -3.38 -6.68 8.48
N GLY A 102 -3.28 -5.64 7.66
CA GLY A 102 -4.43 -5.10 6.95
C GLY A 102 -4.05 -4.42 5.64
N TYR A 103 -5.06 -4.09 4.84
CA TYR A 103 -4.88 -3.41 3.56
C TYR A 103 -5.88 -2.29 3.35
N ILE A 104 -5.50 -1.34 2.50
CA ILE A 104 -6.31 -0.20 2.07
C ILE A 104 -6.40 -0.24 0.55
N ILE A 105 -7.57 0.08 -0.01
CA ILE A 105 -7.78 0.18 -1.45
C ILE A 105 -7.89 1.67 -1.84
N PRO A 106 -6.82 2.33 -2.30
CA PRO A 106 -6.92 3.67 -2.86
C PRO A 106 -7.61 3.61 -4.23
N THR A 107 -8.62 4.42 -4.44
CA THR A 107 -9.38 4.42 -5.69
C THR A 107 -9.71 5.82 -6.19
N ILE A 108 -9.73 5.99 -7.51
CA ILE A 108 -10.32 7.17 -8.16
C ILE A 108 -11.80 6.84 -8.37
N PRO A 109 -12.74 7.75 -8.00
CA PRO A 109 -14.17 7.44 -8.08
C PRO A 109 -14.70 7.56 -9.50
N ASP A 110 -14.37 6.59 -10.32
CA ASP A 110 -14.87 6.41 -11.68
C ASP A 110 -15.72 5.14 -11.81
N VAL A 111 -16.29 4.92 -13.00
CA VAL A 111 -17.16 3.78 -13.23
C VAL A 111 -16.42 2.45 -13.12
N LEU A 112 -15.13 2.39 -13.51
CA LEU A 112 -14.34 1.15 -13.48
C LEU A 112 -14.05 0.71 -12.05
N SER A 113 -13.87 1.66 -11.13
CA SER A 113 -13.63 1.38 -9.71
C SER A 113 -14.75 0.57 -9.06
N THR A 114 -16.02 0.77 -9.49
CA THR A 114 -17.17 0.02 -8.96
C THR A 114 -17.08 -1.47 -9.26
N TYR A 115 -16.37 -1.85 -10.31
CA TYR A 115 -16.16 -3.26 -10.69
C TYR A 115 -14.83 -3.82 -10.15
N ALA A 116 -13.80 -3.00 -10.05
CA ALA A 116 -12.48 -3.43 -9.63
C ALA A 116 -12.40 -3.73 -8.13
N ILE A 117 -13.02 -2.90 -7.28
CA ILE A 117 -12.95 -3.05 -5.83
C ILE A 117 -13.43 -4.43 -5.35
N PRO A 118 -14.63 -4.92 -5.72
CA PRO A 118 -15.09 -6.26 -5.31
C PRO A 118 -14.19 -7.40 -5.80
N GLN A 119 -13.53 -7.23 -6.94
CA GLN A 119 -12.59 -8.23 -7.46
C GLN A 119 -11.30 -8.28 -6.62
N ILE A 120 -10.77 -7.11 -6.21
CA ILE A 120 -9.61 -7.03 -5.31
C ILE A 120 -9.98 -7.67 -3.96
N GLN A 121 -11.10 -7.29 -3.37
CA GLN A 121 -11.57 -7.83 -2.09
C GLN A 121 -11.69 -9.35 -2.13
N ARG A 122 -12.32 -9.89 -3.18
CA ARG A 122 -12.44 -11.34 -3.38
C ARG A 122 -11.06 -12.00 -3.49
N ARG A 123 -10.15 -11.43 -4.29
CA ARG A 123 -8.82 -12.02 -4.49
C ARG A 123 -7.99 -12.00 -3.22
N VAL A 124 -8.08 -10.94 -2.40
CA VAL A 124 -7.41 -10.88 -1.09
C VAL A 124 -8.01 -11.90 -0.13
N SER A 125 -9.35 -12.05 -0.12
CA SER A 125 -10.01 -13.07 0.71
C SER A 125 -9.58 -14.48 0.34
N GLU A 126 -9.59 -14.83 -0.96
CA GLU A 126 -9.10 -16.13 -1.46
C GLU A 126 -7.65 -16.39 -1.02
N PHE A 127 -6.78 -15.38 -1.17
CA PHE A 127 -5.39 -15.48 -0.75
C PHE A 127 -5.22 -15.61 0.76
N SER A 128 -6.01 -14.88 1.55
CA SER A 128 -6.06 -14.98 3.02
C SER A 128 -6.38 -16.41 3.47
N ASP A 129 -7.35 -17.06 2.80
CA ASP A 129 -7.71 -18.45 3.05
C ASP A 129 -6.57 -19.41 2.62
N GLU A 130 -5.94 -19.17 1.45
CA GLU A 130 -4.80 -19.97 0.95
C GLU A 130 -3.64 -20.00 1.94
N ILE A 131 -3.30 -18.87 2.58
CA ILE A 131 -2.18 -18.78 3.54
C ILE A 131 -2.59 -19.07 4.99
N GLY A 132 -3.89 -19.28 5.26
CA GLY A 132 -4.41 -19.53 6.61
C GLY A 132 -4.25 -18.33 7.56
N ARG A 133 -4.16 -17.10 7.03
CA ARG A 133 -3.97 -15.87 7.80
C ARG A 133 -5.01 -14.82 7.40
N HIS A 134 -5.70 -14.26 8.39
CA HIS A 134 -6.68 -13.21 8.13
C HIS A 134 -6.00 -11.87 7.84
N ILE A 135 -6.28 -11.30 6.65
CA ILE A 135 -5.80 -9.98 6.23
C ILE A 135 -6.99 -9.02 6.27
N VAL A 136 -6.93 -8.04 7.17
CA VAL A 136 -8.08 -7.18 7.47
C VAL A 136 -8.23 -6.07 6.42
N GLU A 137 -9.44 -5.86 5.88
CA GLU A 137 -9.73 -4.66 5.11
C GLU A 137 -9.92 -3.46 6.04
N LEU A 138 -9.01 -2.50 5.98
CA LEU A 138 -9.12 -1.23 6.71
C LEU A 138 -10.08 -0.27 6.01
N GLY A 139 -10.14 -0.30 4.68
CA GLY A 139 -11.16 0.41 3.92
C GLY A 139 -10.73 0.87 2.52
N VAL A 140 -11.70 1.43 1.80
CA VAL A 140 -11.52 2.05 0.50
C VAL A 140 -11.31 3.55 0.67
N VAL A 141 -10.20 4.08 0.18
CA VAL A 141 -9.85 5.51 0.23
C VAL A 141 -10.13 6.16 -1.11
N ILE A 142 -10.98 7.17 -1.13
CA ILE A 142 -11.24 7.96 -2.34
C ILE A 142 -10.07 8.94 -2.57
N THR A 143 -9.44 8.83 -3.73
CA THR A 143 -8.32 9.69 -4.15
C THR A 143 -8.65 10.46 -5.42
N LYS A 144 -7.89 11.53 -5.70
CA LYS A 144 -8.07 12.39 -6.89
C LYS A 144 -9.53 12.83 -7.09
N PHE A 145 -10.23 13.07 -5.99
CA PHE A 145 -11.63 13.49 -6.02
C PHE A 145 -11.79 14.89 -6.57
N ARG A 146 -12.67 15.06 -7.54
CA ARG A 146 -13.05 16.36 -8.13
C ARG A 146 -14.42 16.78 -7.63
N LEU A 147 -14.48 17.84 -6.83
CA LEU A 147 -15.73 18.36 -6.26
C LEU A 147 -16.76 18.78 -7.32
N ASN A 148 -16.30 19.25 -8.47
CA ASN A 148 -17.15 19.70 -9.58
C ASN A 148 -17.50 18.58 -10.58
N SER A 149 -17.11 17.35 -10.33
CA SER A 149 -17.43 16.19 -11.17
C SER A 149 -18.67 15.47 -10.65
N THR A 150 -19.76 15.51 -11.42
CA THR A 150 -20.97 14.75 -11.10
C THR A 150 -20.73 13.24 -11.16
N VAL A 151 -19.83 12.77 -12.03
CA VAL A 151 -19.42 11.36 -12.09
C VAL A 151 -18.78 10.95 -10.77
N HIS A 152 -17.80 11.71 -10.27
CA HIS A 152 -17.14 11.38 -9.00
C HIS A 152 -18.13 11.38 -7.83
N GLN A 153 -18.97 12.41 -7.73
CA GLN A 153 -19.99 12.50 -6.67
C GLN A 153 -20.94 11.29 -6.70
N THR A 154 -21.48 10.98 -7.88
CA THR A 154 -22.42 9.87 -8.06
C THR A 154 -21.74 8.53 -7.76
N THR A 155 -20.49 8.34 -8.21
CA THR A 155 -19.75 7.11 -7.97
C THR A 155 -19.47 6.89 -6.48
N VAL A 156 -19.01 7.92 -5.75
CA VAL A 156 -18.82 7.82 -4.29
C VAL A 156 -20.11 7.45 -3.58
N LEU A 157 -21.26 8.03 -3.97
CA LEU A 157 -22.54 7.68 -3.39
C LEU A 157 -22.93 6.21 -3.69
N LYS A 158 -22.62 5.72 -4.90
CA LYS A 158 -22.85 4.31 -5.26
C LYS A 158 -21.95 3.39 -4.43
N LEU A 159 -20.66 3.66 -4.35
CA LEU A 159 -19.71 2.88 -3.57
C LEU A 159 -20.14 2.77 -2.09
N ARG A 160 -20.56 3.89 -1.48
CA ARG A 160 -21.04 3.91 -0.08
C ARG A 160 -22.37 3.19 0.16
N ARG A 161 -23.17 2.97 -0.89
CA ARG A 161 -24.45 2.26 -0.82
C ARG A 161 -24.31 0.78 -1.20
N ASP A 162 -23.22 0.42 -1.82
CA ASP A 162 -22.96 -0.95 -2.25
C ASP A 162 -22.63 -1.82 -1.02
N ARG A 163 -23.50 -2.81 -0.79
CA ARG A 163 -23.37 -3.73 0.35
C ARG A 163 -22.21 -4.72 0.20
N THR A 164 -21.66 -4.84 -1.00
CA THR A 164 -20.49 -5.69 -1.27
C THR A 164 -19.19 -4.99 -0.90
N ILE A 165 -19.20 -3.65 -0.79
CA ILE A 165 -18.04 -2.83 -0.40
C ILE A 165 -18.23 -2.42 1.06
N GLN A 166 -17.51 -3.07 1.94
CA GLN A 166 -17.80 -3.00 3.38
C GLN A 166 -17.46 -1.65 4.02
N ASN A 167 -16.38 -0.99 3.58
CA ASN A 167 -15.89 0.21 4.26
C ASN A 167 -15.29 1.24 3.29
N VAL A 168 -16.10 2.20 2.84
CA VAL A 168 -15.60 3.38 2.12
C VAL A 168 -15.34 4.48 3.14
N LEU A 169 -14.07 4.80 3.37
CA LEU A 169 -13.68 5.78 4.38
C LEU A 169 -14.32 7.15 4.13
N PRO A 170 -14.68 7.89 5.20
CA PRO A 170 -15.34 9.19 5.07
C PRO A 170 -14.44 10.25 4.44
N ASP A 171 -13.13 10.17 4.72
CA ASP A 171 -12.15 11.10 4.20
C ASP A 171 -11.79 10.80 2.74
N TYR A 172 -11.45 11.85 2.00
CA TYR A 172 -10.98 11.74 0.62
C TYR A 172 -9.82 12.69 0.33
N LEU A 173 -8.98 12.33 -0.62
CA LEU A 173 -7.92 13.20 -1.12
C LEU A 173 -8.37 13.84 -2.44
N PRO A 174 -8.36 15.19 -2.54
CA PRO A 174 -8.75 15.87 -3.77
C PRO A 174 -7.67 15.71 -4.85
N GLU A 175 -8.07 15.83 -6.10
CA GLU A 175 -7.12 16.08 -7.17
C GLU A 175 -6.53 17.50 -6.97
N SER A 176 -5.21 17.59 -6.87
CA SER A 176 -4.53 18.85 -6.57
C SER A 176 -3.10 18.85 -7.11
N ASN A 177 -2.73 19.93 -7.77
CA ASN A 177 -1.36 20.15 -8.23
C ASN A 177 -0.36 20.19 -7.06
N SER A 178 -0.79 20.71 -5.90
CA SER A 178 0.06 20.74 -4.69
C SER A 178 0.37 19.33 -4.19
N ILE A 179 -0.59 18.39 -4.27
CA ILE A 179 -0.37 17.00 -3.90
C ILE A 179 0.56 16.32 -4.91
N ALA A 180 0.34 16.56 -6.21
CA ALA A 180 1.21 16.01 -7.25
C ALA A 180 2.64 16.56 -7.14
N GLY A 181 2.81 17.85 -6.95
CA GLY A 181 4.12 18.50 -6.77
C GLY A 181 4.84 18.08 -5.49
N ALA A 182 4.11 17.66 -4.44
CA ALA A 182 4.72 17.16 -3.21
C ALA A 182 5.47 15.83 -3.38
N ALA A 183 5.30 15.15 -4.52
CA ALA A 183 6.10 13.98 -4.90
C ALA A 183 7.54 14.34 -5.26
N GLU A 184 7.81 15.60 -5.65
CA GLU A 184 9.16 16.06 -5.88
C GLU A 184 9.94 16.13 -4.56
N PHE A 185 11.21 15.69 -4.60
CA PHE A 185 12.07 15.76 -3.44
C PHE A 185 12.60 17.19 -3.26
N GLN A 186 11.87 17.96 -2.45
CA GLN A 186 12.26 19.32 -2.05
C GLN A 186 12.22 19.46 -0.53
N PRO A 187 13.20 20.15 0.10
CA PRO A 187 13.22 20.37 1.54
C PRO A 187 12.03 21.22 1.99
N HIS A 188 11.37 20.82 3.06
CA HIS A 188 10.27 21.57 3.68
C HIS A 188 10.45 21.61 5.21
N ALA A 189 10.19 22.74 5.84
CA ALA A 189 10.25 22.86 7.29
C ALA A 189 9.15 22.07 8.01
N THR A 190 7.98 21.90 7.39
CA THR A 190 6.83 21.22 7.99
C THR A 190 6.01 20.48 6.93
N LEU A 191 5.22 19.47 7.37
CA LEU A 191 4.24 18.79 6.51
C LEU A 191 3.22 19.76 5.91
N LYS A 192 2.81 20.80 6.67
CA LYS A 192 1.90 21.81 6.17
C LYS A 192 2.53 22.65 5.04
N ALA A 193 3.84 22.93 5.13
CA ALA A 193 4.55 23.61 4.05
C ALA A 193 4.65 22.70 2.79
N LYS A 194 4.88 21.40 2.98
CA LYS A 194 4.96 20.42 1.87
C LYS A 194 3.63 20.25 1.14
N TYR A 195 2.54 20.04 1.86
CA TYR A 195 1.23 19.70 1.25
C TYR A 195 0.34 20.90 0.99
N GLY A 196 0.79 22.10 1.32
CA GLY A 196 0.11 23.35 1.00
C GLY A 196 -0.94 23.80 2.02
N THR A 197 -1.36 25.05 1.81
CA THR A 197 -2.21 25.81 2.74
C THR A 197 -3.70 25.74 2.42
N HIS A 198 -4.10 25.15 1.29
CA HIS A 198 -5.49 25.12 0.83
C HIS A 198 -6.29 23.93 1.37
N GLY A 199 -5.96 23.46 2.59
CA GLY A 199 -6.66 22.37 3.27
C GLY A 199 -6.19 20.96 2.94
N GLN A 200 -5.21 20.77 2.04
CA GLN A 200 -4.69 19.45 1.70
C GLN A 200 -4.02 18.77 2.89
N PHE A 201 -3.22 19.51 3.65
CA PHE A 201 -2.61 18.98 4.88
C PHE A 201 -3.67 18.48 5.86
N ASP A 202 -4.76 19.22 6.06
CA ASP A 202 -5.82 18.81 6.99
C ASP A 202 -6.55 17.56 6.49
N ARG A 203 -6.69 17.38 5.18
CA ARG A 203 -7.25 16.16 4.59
C ARG A 203 -6.34 14.95 4.79
N PHE A 204 -5.03 15.09 4.57
CA PHE A 204 -4.08 14.00 4.89
C PHE A 204 -4.11 13.65 6.36
N ARG A 205 -4.16 14.65 7.24
CA ARG A 205 -4.24 14.44 8.68
C ARG A 205 -5.55 13.75 9.09
N GLY A 206 -6.68 14.15 8.49
CA GLY A 206 -7.98 13.50 8.69
C GLY A 206 -7.92 12.03 8.26
N LEU A 207 -7.49 11.76 7.04
CA LEU A 207 -7.34 10.41 6.52
C LEU A 207 -6.42 9.55 7.39
N ALA A 208 -5.26 10.07 7.79
CA ALA A 208 -4.33 9.32 8.65
C ALA A 208 -4.99 8.93 9.99
N ARG A 209 -5.74 9.84 10.61
CA ARG A 209 -6.49 9.55 11.84
C ARG A 209 -7.55 8.48 11.62
N THR A 210 -8.32 8.57 10.54
CA THR A 210 -9.34 7.57 10.20
C THR A 210 -8.72 6.20 10.00
N VAL A 211 -7.61 6.11 9.25
CA VAL A 211 -6.89 4.85 9.04
C VAL A 211 -6.35 4.28 10.36
N MET A 212 -5.80 5.11 11.25
CA MET A 212 -5.34 4.67 12.57
C MET A 212 -6.48 4.13 13.42
N ILE A 213 -7.64 4.79 13.45
CA ILE A 213 -8.82 4.32 14.17
C ILE A 213 -9.28 2.96 13.63
N GLU A 214 -9.41 2.83 12.31
CA GLU A 214 -9.79 1.56 11.67
C GLU A 214 -8.79 0.43 11.98
N ALA A 215 -7.49 0.74 12.01
CA ALA A 215 -6.46 -0.22 12.37
C ALA A 215 -6.57 -0.60 13.85
N GLU A 216 -6.75 0.35 14.76
CA GLU A 216 -6.91 0.09 16.18
C GLU A 216 -8.15 -0.76 16.49
N ASP A 217 -9.26 -0.51 15.81
CA ASP A 217 -10.52 -1.21 16.03
C ASP A 217 -10.53 -2.62 15.44
N LYS A 218 -9.84 -2.84 14.32
CA LYS A 218 -9.93 -4.08 13.55
C LYS A 218 -8.72 -5.02 13.70
N LEU A 219 -7.55 -4.52 14.11
CA LEU A 219 -6.32 -5.32 14.24
C LEU A 219 -6.03 -5.77 15.70
N ARG A 220 -6.92 -5.45 16.63
CA ARG A 220 -6.83 -5.90 18.04
C ARG A 220 -7.50 -7.28 18.22
#